data_0e0df90ab4389aa12da869a880c8431a
#
_entry.id   0e0df90ab4389aa12da869a880c8431a
#
_cell.length_a   1.000
_cell.length_b   1.000
_cell.length_c   1.000
_cell.angle_alpha   90.00
_cell.angle_beta   90.00
_cell.angle_gamma   90.00
#
_symmetry.space_group_name_H-M   'P 1'
#
loop_
_entity.id
_entity.type
_entity.pdbx_description
1 polymer ?
#
loop_
_entity_poly.entity_id
_entity_poly.type
_entity_poly.pdbx_seq_one_letter_code
_entity_poly.pdbx_strand_id
1 'polypeptide(L)'
;MMDRRELIKLGTGAMVSSLTSAAVLAAPAARGDAEARRGAEIVEQWGVFEFHTLGPADGNPFVDVDFRARFTFGHRTVEAAGFYDGSGLYKVRFSPDTAGQWTFETVSATKALHGLTGAFECTAAGNGNRGPVGTAHQFHFQYADGTPYFPFGTTCYSYGFIGDPLEQRTLENLKQAGFNKVRMCLLPKPLGKLQPVAMPFERIGAAAAEELADNGHSREQYNLARLNPTYFQHVEKCIQALLDAGIQADVILFHPYDAWGFKSMGQEADDRYLRYAVARLSAYRNVWWSIANEYDLVKSKSMSDWDRFFRIVQESDPYARLRSIHHSKVVYDHSKPWCTHASLQEYDFDKSAERLAAWNKPILYDEIQYEGNIARRWGNLSPEEMTWRFWRAIVNGVYATHGETYISTDGNPVWSDAGELHGTSAARINFLSKLLERSGTTGLMAAADPYYANANNPGALYLYYFDYHCVGEYEFPLPTSINFKATLIDPWAMTTSPISGAFAGKSKITLPGKPYMAVLFEKV
;
A
#
# COMPACT_ATOMS: atom_id res chain seq x y z
N MET A 1 8.63 47.59 35.04
CA MET A 1 8.51 49.00 34.63
C MET A 1 8.01 49.05 33.22
N MET A 2 6.92 49.78 33.03
CA MET A 2 6.23 50.22 31.80
C MET A 2 5.49 49.15 31.00
N ASP A 3 4.33 49.13 31.28
CA ASP A 3 2.95 49.20 30.78
C ASP A 3 2.83 49.90 29.42
N ARG A 4 2.21 49.24 28.45
CA ARG A 4 1.70 49.83 27.22
C ARG A 4 0.31 49.28 26.89
N ARG A 5 -0.65 49.76 27.64
CA ARG A 5 -2.03 49.96 27.17
C ARG A 5 -2.13 51.38 26.64
N GLU A 6 -3.03 51.51 25.67
CA GLU A 6 -3.62 52.68 25.05
C GLU A 6 -3.13 53.04 23.64
N LEU A 7 -4.03 52.76 22.70
CA LEU A 7 -4.56 53.74 21.75
C LEU A 7 -5.67 53.10 20.90
N ILE A 8 -6.89 53.28 21.37
CA ILE A 8 -8.11 53.15 20.57
C ILE A 8 -8.86 54.47 20.76
N LYS A 9 -9.27 55.06 19.67
CA LYS A 9 -10.55 55.74 19.43
C LYS A 9 -10.47 56.67 18.23
N LEU A 10 -11.32 56.42 17.24
CA LEU A 10 -12.40 57.32 16.76
C LEU A 10 -12.74 57.03 15.30
N GLY A 11 -14.04 56.92 15.01
CA GLY A 11 -14.57 56.91 13.65
C GLY A 11 -15.96 56.28 13.54
N THR A 12 -16.97 56.88 14.20
CA THR A 12 -18.38 56.60 14.01
C THR A 12 -18.92 57.23 12.72
N GLY A 13 -19.64 56.43 11.91
CA GLY A 13 -20.43 56.90 10.79
C GLY A 13 -21.63 55.95 10.57
N ALA A 14 -22.78 56.34 11.11
CA ALA A 14 -24.05 55.68 10.91
C ALA A 14 -24.66 56.08 9.57
N MET A 15 -25.12 55.07 8.78
CA MET A 15 -26.16 55.28 7.77
C MET A 15 -27.26 54.24 7.92
N VAL A 16 -28.43 54.74 8.24
CA VAL A 16 -29.72 54.04 8.24
C VAL A 16 -30.20 53.91 6.80
N SER A 17 -30.56 52.71 6.38
CA SER A 17 -31.39 52.55 5.18
C SER A 17 -32.39 51.41 5.38
N SER A 18 -33.61 51.84 5.21
CA SER A 18 -34.91 51.22 5.32
C SER A 18 -35.09 49.82 4.75
N LEU A 19 -35.76 48.97 5.53
CA LEU A 19 -36.41 47.72 5.15
C LEU A 19 -37.55 47.98 4.16
N THR A 20 -37.49 47.36 2.99
CA THR A 20 -38.66 47.04 2.17
C THR A 20 -38.76 45.55 2.01
N SER A 21 -39.80 44.97 2.60
CA SER A 21 -40.19 43.58 2.43
C SER A 21 -40.75 43.38 1.03
N ALA A 22 -40.04 42.60 0.19
CA ALA A 22 -40.61 42.08 -1.04
C ALA A 22 -40.96 40.60 -0.82
N ALA A 23 -42.25 40.30 -0.85
CA ALA A 23 -42.77 38.95 -0.88
C ALA A 23 -42.32 38.27 -2.21
N VAL A 24 -41.52 37.24 -2.12
CA VAL A 24 -41.18 36.40 -3.25
C VAL A 24 -42.24 35.32 -3.38
N LEU A 25 -43.08 35.47 -4.38
CA LEU A 25 -43.97 34.42 -4.88
C LEU A 25 -43.14 33.24 -5.36
N ALA A 26 -43.36 32.07 -4.79
CA ALA A 26 -42.81 30.82 -5.23
C ALA A 26 -43.37 30.47 -6.62
N ALA A 27 -42.51 30.48 -7.63
CA ALA A 27 -42.80 29.91 -8.91
C ALA A 27 -42.61 28.37 -8.84
N PRO A 28 -43.44 27.58 -9.57
CA PRO A 28 -43.30 26.13 -9.55
C PRO A 28 -41.99 25.73 -10.23
N ALA A 29 -41.25 24.85 -9.58
CA ALA A 29 -40.02 24.28 -10.11
C ALA A 29 -40.32 23.58 -11.45
N ALA A 30 -39.83 24.15 -12.54
CA ALA A 30 -39.76 23.49 -13.82
C ALA A 30 -38.81 22.29 -13.70
N ARG A 31 -39.36 21.09 -13.81
CA ARG A 31 -38.62 19.89 -14.20
C ARG A 31 -38.16 20.13 -15.66
N GLY A 32 -36.95 20.59 -15.82
CA GLY A 32 -36.31 20.86 -17.11
C GLY A 32 -34.86 20.42 -17.03
N ASP A 33 -34.57 19.34 -17.71
CA ASP A 33 -33.35 19.05 -18.46
C ASP A 33 -32.07 19.69 -17.93
N ALA A 34 -31.55 19.15 -16.84
CA ALA A 34 -30.14 19.26 -16.52
C ALA A 34 -29.35 18.16 -17.27
N GLU A 35 -29.53 18.04 -18.57
CA GLU A 35 -28.49 17.55 -19.46
C GLU A 35 -27.38 18.60 -19.49
N ALA A 36 -26.60 18.61 -18.42
CA ALA A 36 -25.39 19.36 -18.39
C ALA A 36 -24.51 18.85 -19.55
N ARG A 37 -24.24 19.70 -20.52
CA ARG A 37 -23.09 19.61 -21.42
C ARG A 37 -21.81 19.64 -20.57
N ARG A 38 -21.53 18.56 -19.85
CA ARG A 38 -20.18 18.22 -19.41
C ARG A 38 -19.50 17.73 -20.66
N GLY A 39 -18.44 18.40 -21.12
CA GLY A 39 -17.51 17.80 -22.06
C GLY A 39 -17.22 16.39 -21.59
N ALA A 40 -17.07 15.42 -22.49
CA ALA A 40 -16.81 14.03 -22.10
C ALA A 40 -15.68 14.01 -21.09
N GLU A 41 -15.94 13.48 -19.91
CA GLU A 41 -14.91 13.35 -18.89
C GLU A 41 -13.80 12.44 -19.43
N ILE A 42 -12.55 12.88 -19.34
CA ILE A 42 -11.41 12.16 -19.89
C ILE A 42 -10.61 11.58 -18.71
N VAL A 43 -10.36 10.28 -18.76
CA VAL A 43 -9.50 9.59 -17.79
C VAL A 43 -8.49 8.74 -18.54
N GLU A 44 -7.24 8.65 -18.04
CA GLU A 44 -6.26 7.75 -18.63
C GLU A 44 -6.54 6.29 -18.25
N GLN A 45 -6.08 5.37 -19.08
CA GLN A 45 -6.09 3.93 -18.77
C GLN A 45 -5.43 3.69 -17.38
N TRP A 46 -6.09 2.87 -16.54
CA TRP A 46 -5.75 2.64 -15.13
C TRP A 46 -5.79 3.89 -14.22
N GLY A 47 -6.35 5.01 -14.71
CA GLY A 47 -6.72 6.14 -13.87
C GLY A 47 -8.01 5.87 -13.11
N VAL A 48 -8.49 6.85 -12.36
CA VAL A 48 -9.74 6.75 -11.59
C VAL A 48 -10.80 7.65 -12.22
N PHE A 49 -11.85 7.04 -12.77
CA PHE A 49 -13.11 7.72 -13.08
C PHE A 49 -13.99 7.73 -11.84
N GLU A 50 -14.61 8.86 -11.49
CA GLU A 50 -15.54 8.97 -10.36
C GLU A 50 -16.88 9.58 -10.83
N PHE A 51 -17.96 8.82 -10.68
CA PHE A 51 -19.31 9.34 -10.80
C PHE A 51 -19.91 9.58 -9.43
N HIS A 52 -20.64 10.69 -9.28
CA HIS A 52 -21.34 11.00 -8.04
C HIS A 52 -22.76 11.52 -8.27
N THR A 53 -23.63 11.27 -7.30
CA THR A 53 -25.03 11.71 -7.33
C THR A 53 -25.57 11.89 -5.92
N LEU A 54 -26.70 12.60 -5.80
CA LEU A 54 -27.40 12.75 -4.53
C LEU A 54 -28.48 11.67 -4.36
N GLY A 55 -28.63 11.20 -3.13
CA GLY A 55 -29.61 10.19 -2.74
C GLY A 55 -30.05 10.35 -1.28
N PRO A 56 -30.74 9.36 -0.69
CA PRO A 56 -31.22 9.41 0.68
C PRO A 56 -30.10 9.65 1.68
N ALA A 57 -30.34 10.54 2.65
CA ALA A 57 -29.45 10.79 3.77
C ALA A 57 -30.07 10.32 5.11
N ASP A 58 -31.38 10.08 5.14
CA ASP A 58 -32.13 9.64 6.30
C ASP A 58 -31.89 8.14 6.58
N GLY A 59 -32.13 7.70 7.82
CA GLY A 59 -31.89 6.34 8.24
C GLY A 59 -30.39 6.02 8.35
N ASN A 60 -30.00 4.85 7.86
CA ASN A 60 -28.58 4.45 7.79
C ASN A 60 -28.14 4.11 6.35
N PRO A 61 -27.68 5.07 5.57
CA PRO A 61 -27.26 4.86 4.18
C PRO A 61 -26.20 3.78 3.97
N PHE A 62 -25.39 3.48 4.98
CA PHE A 62 -24.37 2.41 4.92
C PHE A 62 -24.97 0.99 4.99
N VAL A 63 -26.23 0.86 5.43
CA VAL A 63 -26.94 -0.41 5.59
C VAL A 63 -28.13 -0.51 4.65
N ASP A 64 -28.87 0.60 4.52
CA ASP A 64 -30.19 0.62 3.89
C ASP A 64 -30.13 0.80 2.37
N VAL A 65 -28.98 1.26 1.84
CA VAL A 65 -28.83 1.62 0.42
C VAL A 65 -27.76 0.77 -0.27
N ASP A 66 -28.20 -0.03 -1.24
CA ASP A 66 -27.30 -0.68 -2.20
C ASP A 66 -27.11 0.24 -3.40
N PHE A 67 -25.88 0.55 -3.75
CA PHE A 67 -25.51 1.40 -4.88
C PHE A 67 -24.31 0.83 -5.62
N ARG A 68 -24.43 0.71 -6.94
CA ARG A 68 -23.39 0.21 -7.84
C ARG A 68 -23.57 0.76 -9.23
N ALA A 69 -22.57 0.58 -10.10
CA ALA A 69 -22.68 0.90 -11.51
C ALA A 69 -22.08 -0.20 -12.37
N ARG A 70 -22.64 -0.36 -13.56
CA ARG A 70 -22.14 -1.23 -14.62
C ARG A 70 -21.45 -0.38 -15.67
N PHE A 71 -20.17 -0.62 -15.85
CA PHE A 71 -19.32 0.04 -16.84
C PHE A 71 -19.15 -0.87 -18.04
N THR A 72 -19.44 -0.36 -19.25
CA THR A 72 -19.48 -1.15 -20.49
C THR A 72 -18.52 -0.59 -21.52
N PHE A 73 -17.70 -1.47 -22.08
CA PHE A 73 -16.83 -1.21 -23.22
C PHE A 73 -17.04 -2.31 -24.26
N GLY A 74 -17.61 -1.97 -25.42
CA GLY A 74 -18.00 -2.96 -26.43
C GLY A 74 -19.00 -4.00 -25.86
N HIS A 75 -18.57 -5.25 -25.79
CA HIS A 75 -19.40 -6.34 -25.25
C HIS A 75 -19.07 -6.71 -23.79
N ARG A 76 -18.08 -6.06 -23.19
CA ARG A 76 -17.65 -6.33 -21.84
C ARG A 76 -18.32 -5.37 -20.86
N THR A 77 -18.87 -5.92 -19.80
CA THR A 77 -19.42 -5.15 -18.68
C THR A 77 -18.70 -5.52 -17.39
N VAL A 78 -18.32 -4.49 -16.63
CA VAL A 78 -17.71 -4.62 -15.29
C VAL A 78 -18.61 -3.90 -14.31
N GLU A 79 -18.99 -4.57 -13.22
CA GLU A 79 -19.77 -3.95 -12.15
C GLU A 79 -18.82 -3.49 -11.03
N ALA A 80 -18.98 -2.24 -10.58
CA ALA A 80 -18.27 -1.67 -9.46
C ALA A 80 -19.26 -1.23 -8.37
N ALA A 81 -18.96 -1.56 -7.13
CA ALA A 81 -19.74 -1.11 -5.99
C ALA A 81 -19.53 0.39 -5.77
N GLY A 82 -20.62 1.11 -5.49
CA GLY A 82 -20.59 2.47 -5.02
C GLY A 82 -20.57 2.54 -3.49
N PHE A 83 -20.50 3.75 -2.97
CA PHE A 83 -20.45 3.99 -1.53
C PHE A 83 -21.09 5.34 -1.18
N TYR A 84 -21.61 5.41 0.04
CA TYR A 84 -22.09 6.66 0.64
C TYR A 84 -20.91 7.49 1.15
N ASP A 85 -20.82 8.75 0.73
CA ASP A 85 -19.70 9.65 1.07
C ASP A 85 -20.10 10.78 2.03
N GLY A 86 -21.25 10.64 2.70
CA GLY A 86 -21.78 11.63 3.65
C GLY A 86 -22.73 12.62 2.98
N SER A 87 -23.57 13.28 3.80
CA SER A 87 -24.47 14.37 3.39
C SER A 87 -25.35 14.08 2.15
N GLY A 88 -25.79 12.83 2.00
CA GLY A 88 -26.60 12.39 0.86
C GLY A 88 -25.80 12.16 -0.43
N LEU A 89 -24.48 12.26 -0.40
CA LEU A 89 -23.63 12.03 -1.56
C LEU A 89 -23.29 10.54 -1.71
N TYR A 90 -23.53 10.01 -2.90
CA TYR A 90 -23.15 8.65 -3.30
C TYR A 90 -22.14 8.72 -4.44
N LYS A 91 -21.11 7.88 -4.38
CA LYS A 91 -20.04 7.82 -5.36
C LYS A 91 -19.83 6.39 -5.84
N VAL A 92 -19.39 6.25 -7.09
CA VAL A 92 -18.82 5.02 -7.62
C VAL A 92 -17.55 5.37 -8.37
N ARG A 93 -16.51 4.56 -8.16
CA ARG A 93 -15.20 4.71 -8.81
C ARG A 93 -14.95 3.55 -9.76
N PHE A 94 -14.33 3.87 -10.87
CA PHE A 94 -13.96 2.88 -11.87
C PHE A 94 -12.56 3.17 -12.43
N SER A 95 -11.78 2.11 -12.63
CA SER A 95 -10.45 2.20 -13.25
C SER A 95 -10.49 1.49 -14.60
N PRO A 96 -10.63 2.22 -15.72
CA PRO A 96 -10.70 1.60 -17.03
C PRO A 96 -9.34 1.02 -17.43
N ASP A 97 -9.35 -0.19 -17.97
CA ASP A 97 -8.15 -0.93 -18.41
C ASP A 97 -7.96 -0.95 -19.93
N THR A 98 -8.83 -0.29 -20.68
CA THR A 98 -8.84 -0.26 -22.14
C THR A 98 -9.18 1.14 -22.63
N ALA A 99 -8.34 1.70 -23.51
CA ALA A 99 -8.56 3.00 -24.12
C ALA A 99 -9.76 2.97 -25.09
N GLY A 100 -10.53 4.06 -25.11
CA GLY A 100 -11.73 4.25 -25.90
C GLY A 100 -12.95 4.67 -25.09
N GLN A 101 -14.10 4.68 -25.70
CA GLN A 101 -15.32 5.17 -25.07
C GLN A 101 -15.96 4.12 -24.17
N TRP A 102 -16.14 4.45 -22.90
CA TRP A 102 -16.88 3.70 -21.90
C TRP A 102 -18.22 4.34 -21.63
N THR A 103 -19.23 3.51 -21.37
CA THR A 103 -20.53 3.94 -20.87
C THR A 103 -20.80 3.34 -19.51
N PHE A 104 -21.69 3.94 -18.73
CA PHE A 104 -22.12 3.36 -17.46
C PHE A 104 -23.61 3.56 -17.21
N GLU A 105 -24.17 2.69 -16.38
CA GLU A 105 -25.52 2.76 -15.83
C GLU A 105 -25.48 2.37 -14.34
N THR A 106 -26.13 3.19 -13.50
CA THR A 106 -26.22 2.90 -12.07
C THR A 106 -27.33 1.91 -11.76
N VAL A 107 -27.12 1.09 -10.73
CA VAL A 107 -28.04 0.06 -10.24
C VAL A 107 -28.26 0.25 -8.77
N SER A 108 -29.51 0.37 -8.34
CA SER A 108 -29.92 0.50 -6.95
C SER A 108 -31.38 0.09 -6.76
N ALA A 109 -31.77 -0.40 -5.59
CA ALA A 109 -33.19 -0.51 -5.20
C ALA A 109 -33.80 0.87 -4.94
N THR A 110 -32.98 1.88 -4.63
CA THR A 110 -33.39 3.28 -4.40
C THR A 110 -33.61 3.99 -5.72
N LYS A 111 -34.85 4.40 -6.01
CA LYS A 111 -35.24 5.02 -7.27
C LYS A 111 -34.39 6.23 -7.69
N ALA A 112 -33.97 7.06 -6.73
CA ALA A 112 -33.15 8.25 -7.00
C ALA A 112 -31.72 7.92 -7.50
N LEU A 113 -31.25 6.69 -7.25
CA LEU A 113 -29.91 6.21 -7.58
C LEU A 113 -29.90 5.20 -8.74
N HIS A 114 -31.07 4.77 -9.24
CA HIS A 114 -31.19 3.74 -10.25
C HIS A 114 -31.35 4.29 -11.65
N GLY A 115 -30.66 3.68 -12.63
CA GLY A 115 -30.82 3.98 -14.05
C GLY A 115 -30.20 5.31 -14.49
N LEU A 116 -29.29 5.88 -13.70
CA LEU A 116 -28.51 7.05 -14.12
C LEU A 116 -27.42 6.57 -15.08
N THR A 117 -27.33 7.21 -16.25
CA THR A 117 -26.40 6.81 -17.31
C THR A 117 -25.40 7.91 -17.62
N GLY A 118 -24.25 7.54 -18.16
CA GLY A 118 -23.25 8.46 -18.66
C GLY A 118 -22.20 7.78 -19.51
N ALA A 119 -21.25 8.56 -19.99
CA ALA A 119 -20.12 8.08 -20.77
C ALA A 119 -18.87 8.92 -20.47
N PHE A 120 -17.70 8.32 -20.67
CA PHE A 120 -16.40 9.00 -20.57
C PHE A 120 -15.43 8.40 -21.60
N GLU A 121 -14.41 9.18 -21.94
CA GLU A 121 -13.32 8.75 -22.82
C GLU A 121 -12.14 8.27 -21.99
N CYS A 122 -11.69 7.04 -22.23
CA CYS A 122 -10.44 6.52 -21.68
C CYS A 122 -9.32 6.72 -22.70
N THR A 123 -8.33 7.54 -22.38
CA THR A 123 -7.13 7.70 -23.20
C THR A 123 -6.09 6.62 -22.86
N ALA A 124 -5.10 6.44 -23.74
CA ALA A 124 -3.95 5.61 -23.41
C ALA A 124 -3.24 6.13 -22.14
N ALA A 125 -2.59 5.22 -21.41
CA ALA A 125 -1.81 5.57 -20.22
C ALA A 125 -0.74 6.60 -20.54
N GLY A 126 -0.63 7.62 -19.69
CA GLY A 126 0.40 8.65 -19.80
C GLY A 126 1.77 8.19 -19.31
N ASN A 127 2.78 9.03 -19.48
CA ASN A 127 4.13 8.75 -19.01
C ASN A 127 4.15 8.53 -17.48
N GLY A 128 4.78 7.41 -17.07
CA GLY A 128 4.85 7.01 -15.65
C GLY A 128 3.67 6.19 -15.14
N ASN A 129 2.56 6.12 -15.89
CA ASN A 129 1.46 5.24 -15.57
C ASN A 129 1.67 3.87 -16.23
N ARG A 130 2.20 2.92 -15.46
CA ARG A 130 2.48 1.53 -15.88
C ARG A 130 1.32 0.58 -15.58
N GLY A 131 0.21 1.11 -15.08
CA GLY A 131 -0.92 0.31 -14.59
C GLY A 131 -0.69 -0.32 -13.21
N PRO A 132 -1.61 -1.18 -12.76
CA PRO A 132 -1.48 -1.90 -11.50
C PRO A 132 -0.36 -2.94 -11.56
N VAL A 133 0.19 -3.27 -10.38
CA VAL A 133 1.10 -4.39 -10.23
C VAL A 133 0.29 -5.68 -10.07
N GLY A 134 0.72 -6.72 -10.77
CA GLY A 134 0.21 -8.09 -10.65
C GLY A 134 1.33 -9.10 -10.46
N THR A 135 0.98 -10.36 -10.17
CA THR A 135 1.94 -11.46 -10.15
C THR A 135 2.34 -11.85 -11.57
N ALA A 136 3.61 -12.17 -11.79
CA ALA A 136 4.16 -12.53 -13.08
C ALA A 136 5.29 -13.54 -12.94
N HIS A 137 5.63 -14.21 -14.04
CA HIS A 137 6.77 -15.13 -14.09
C HIS A 137 6.77 -16.12 -12.91
N GLN A 138 5.59 -16.59 -12.51
CA GLN A 138 5.28 -17.51 -11.43
C GLN A 138 5.60 -16.96 -10.02
N PHE A 139 6.80 -16.41 -9.78
CA PHE A 139 7.27 -16.01 -8.45
C PHE A 139 7.65 -14.54 -8.32
N HIS A 140 7.28 -13.73 -9.32
CA HIS A 140 7.66 -12.32 -9.38
C HIS A 140 6.45 -11.42 -9.59
N PHE A 141 6.71 -10.13 -9.78
CA PHE A 141 5.70 -9.10 -10.00
C PHE A 141 6.05 -8.27 -11.22
N GLN A 142 5.02 -7.75 -11.89
CA GLN A 142 5.17 -6.78 -12.98
C GLN A 142 4.00 -5.82 -12.99
N TYR A 143 4.20 -4.66 -13.58
CA TYR A 143 3.13 -3.74 -13.93
C TYR A 143 2.30 -4.26 -15.09
N ALA A 144 1.08 -3.73 -15.27
CA ALA A 144 0.18 -4.14 -16.34
C ALA A 144 0.75 -3.86 -17.76
N ASP A 145 1.69 -2.92 -17.91
CA ASP A 145 2.42 -2.65 -19.16
C ASP A 145 3.54 -3.66 -19.45
N GLY A 146 3.75 -4.64 -18.56
CA GLY A 146 4.80 -5.66 -18.68
C GLY A 146 6.15 -5.27 -18.06
N THR A 147 6.30 -4.05 -17.55
CA THR A 147 7.53 -3.64 -16.85
C THR A 147 7.71 -4.43 -15.56
N PRO A 148 8.87 -5.04 -15.30
CA PRO A 148 9.14 -5.72 -14.04
C PRO A 148 8.95 -4.81 -12.82
N TYR A 149 8.43 -5.37 -11.75
CA TYR A 149 8.31 -4.69 -10.46
C TYR A 149 9.01 -5.49 -9.37
N PHE A 150 10.00 -4.89 -8.74
CA PHE A 150 10.70 -5.45 -7.59
C PHE A 150 10.23 -4.70 -6.34
N PRO A 151 9.47 -5.35 -5.43
CA PRO A 151 8.97 -4.69 -4.23
C PRO A 151 10.11 -4.41 -3.24
N PHE A 152 10.59 -3.19 -3.21
CA PHE A 152 11.50 -2.66 -2.20
C PHE A 152 10.70 -1.73 -1.30
N GLY A 153 9.99 -2.35 -0.35
CA GLY A 153 9.04 -1.68 0.52
C GLY A 153 9.58 -1.33 1.89
N THR A 154 8.80 -0.53 2.61
CA THR A 154 8.99 -0.24 4.03
C THR A 154 7.65 -0.23 4.77
N THR A 155 7.71 -0.26 6.11
CA THR A 155 6.52 -0.20 6.96
C THR A 155 6.37 1.20 7.55
N CYS A 156 5.17 1.80 7.36
CA CYS A 156 4.73 3.04 7.99
C CYS A 156 3.26 2.87 8.38
N TYR A 157 3.00 2.13 9.47
CA TYR A 157 1.67 1.67 9.85
C TYR A 157 0.63 2.78 9.95
N SER A 158 1.02 3.96 10.42
CA SER A 158 0.10 5.04 10.75
C SER A 158 -0.02 6.13 9.67
N TYR A 159 0.65 5.96 8.53
CA TYR A 159 0.72 6.97 7.47
C TYR A 159 -0.65 7.49 7.02
N GLY A 160 -1.68 6.65 6.97
CA GLY A 160 -3.02 7.03 6.49
C GLY A 160 -3.91 7.76 7.51
N PHE A 161 -3.43 8.04 8.75
CA PHE A 161 -4.27 8.64 9.79
C PHE A 161 -3.52 9.52 10.81
N ILE A 162 -2.21 9.73 10.60
CA ILE A 162 -1.38 10.50 11.55
C ILE A 162 -1.54 12.02 11.35
N GLY A 163 -1.88 12.48 10.15
CA GLY A 163 -2.08 13.88 9.80
C GLY A 163 -0.81 14.64 9.42
N ASP A 164 -1.03 15.80 8.80
CA ASP A 164 0.03 16.75 8.50
C ASP A 164 0.62 17.35 9.81
N PRO A 165 1.93 17.66 9.92
CA PRO A 165 2.94 17.60 8.85
C PRO A 165 3.68 16.25 8.73
N LEU A 166 3.37 15.26 9.59
CA LEU A 166 4.12 13.99 9.62
C LEU A 166 3.90 13.15 8.35
N GLU A 167 2.69 13.18 7.79
CA GLU A 167 2.40 12.50 6.53
C GLU A 167 3.24 13.03 5.38
N GLN A 168 3.38 14.36 5.27
CA GLN A 168 4.21 14.98 4.25
C GLN A 168 5.67 14.61 4.41
N ARG A 169 6.20 14.66 5.64
CA ARG A 169 7.57 14.26 5.94
C ARG A 169 7.82 12.79 5.61
N THR A 170 6.89 11.92 5.97
CA THR A 170 6.97 10.49 5.64
C THR A 170 7.03 10.28 4.13
N LEU A 171 6.18 10.95 3.35
CA LEU A 171 6.17 10.86 1.89
C LEU A 171 7.49 11.35 1.28
N GLU A 172 8.05 12.44 1.78
CA GLU A 172 9.35 12.98 1.34
C GLU A 172 10.47 11.97 1.61
N ASN A 173 10.51 11.39 2.80
CA ASN A 173 11.50 10.36 3.16
C ASN A 173 11.35 9.09 2.30
N LEU A 174 10.13 8.62 2.04
CA LEU A 174 9.86 7.49 1.13
C LEU A 174 10.46 7.73 -0.26
N LYS A 175 10.23 8.92 -0.82
CA LYS A 175 10.76 9.32 -2.14
C LYS A 175 12.30 9.40 -2.14
N GLN A 176 12.89 10.01 -1.12
CA GLN A 176 14.35 10.17 -1.00
C GLN A 176 15.05 8.82 -0.81
N ALA A 177 14.48 7.94 0.01
CA ALA A 177 15.01 6.61 0.24
C ALA A 177 14.81 5.66 -0.96
N GLY A 178 13.91 5.99 -1.90
CA GLY A 178 13.63 5.17 -3.07
C GLY A 178 12.79 3.93 -2.79
N PHE A 179 12.02 3.92 -1.70
CA PHE A 179 11.05 2.87 -1.44
C PHE A 179 9.88 2.97 -2.41
N ASN A 180 9.47 1.84 -2.98
CA ASN A 180 8.39 1.77 -3.98
C ASN A 180 7.12 1.07 -3.48
N LYS A 181 7.08 0.66 -2.21
CA LYS A 181 5.92 0.06 -1.52
C LYS A 181 5.91 0.50 -0.06
N VAL A 182 4.74 0.81 0.47
CA VAL A 182 4.55 1.06 1.90
C VAL A 182 3.42 0.22 2.47
N ARG A 183 3.68 -0.44 3.61
CA ARG A 183 2.66 -1.14 4.40
C ARG A 183 2.05 -0.15 5.39
N MET A 184 0.74 0.05 5.31
CA MET A 184 0.00 1.00 6.11
C MET A 184 -1.32 0.41 6.63
N CYS A 185 -1.68 0.70 7.87
CA CYS A 185 -2.95 0.25 8.45
C CYS A 185 -4.12 1.12 7.97
N LEU A 186 -5.25 0.47 7.64
CA LEU A 186 -6.50 1.17 7.37
C LEU A 186 -7.25 1.49 8.66
N LEU A 187 -7.23 0.62 9.66
CA LEU A 187 -7.73 0.93 11.00
C LEU A 187 -6.63 1.57 11.84
N PRO A 188 -6.94 2.60 12.65
CA PRO A 188 -5.92 3.28 13.44
C PRO A 188 -5.37 2.40 14.57
N LYS A 189 -4.12 2.66 14.95
CA LYS A 189 -3.47 2.11 16.14
C LYS A 189 -3.04 3.25 17.07
N PRO A 190 -2.89 3.01 18.38
CA PRO A 190 -2.38 4.04 19.30
C PRO A 190 -0.94 4.46 18.96
N LEU A 191 -0.68 5.76 19.06
CA LEU A 191 0.60 6.40 18.74
C LEU A 191 1.14 7.25 19.90
N GLY A 192 1.20 6.68 21.09
CA GLY A 192 1.56 7.44 22.28
C GLY A 192 0.56 8.56 22.55
N LYS A 193 1.01 9.82 22.49
CA LYS A 193 0.14 11.00 22.70
C LYS A 193 -0.56 11.51 21.44
N LEU A 194 -0.14 11.05 20.26
CA LEU A 194 -0.77 11.45 19.00
C LEU A 194 -2.10 10.73 18.82
N GLN A 195 -3.07 11.45 18.30
CA GLN A 195 -4.39 10.92 17.99
C GLN A 195 -4.59 10.86 16.47
N PRO A 196 -5.31 9.86 15.96
CA PRO A 196 -5.73 9.85 14.57
C PRO A 196 -6.53 11.12 14.22
N VAL A 197 -6.35 11.66 13.02
CA VAL A 197 -7.05 12.87 12.54
C VAL A 197 -8.58 12.73 12.54
N ALA A 198 -9.05 11.50 12.39
CA ALA A 198 -10.45 11.10 12.49
C ALA A 198 -10.51 9.61 12.85
N MET A 199 -11.71 9.10 13.12
CA MET A 199 -11.95 7.67 13.40
C MET A 199 -12.79 7.05 12.29
N PRO A 200 -12.62 5.75 11.99
CA PRO A 200 -13.28 5.08 10.85
C PRO A 200 -14.79 4.90 11.01
N PHE A 201 -15.29 5.01 12.24
CA PHE A 201 -16.71 4.88 12.56
C PHE A 201 -17.22 6.12 13.29
N GLU A 202 -18.53 6.37 13.18
CA GLU A 202 -19.21 7.47 13.86
C GLU A 202 -19.16 7.29 15.38
N ARG A 203 -18.77 8.33 16.09
CA ARG A 203 -18.70 8.29 17.56
C ARG A 203 -20.08 8.38 18.19
N ILE A 204 -20.35 7.53 19.17
CA ILE A 204 -21.59 7.56 19.99
C ILE A 204 -21.30 8.35 21.26
N GLY A 205 -21.94 9.56 21.39
CA GLY A 205 -21.80 10.42 22.55
C GLY A 205 -20.45 11.12 22.67
N ALA A 206 -20.38 12.11 23.57
CA ALA A 206 -19.11 12.70 23.98
C ALA A 206 -18.50 11.78 25.05
N ALA A 207 -17.46 11.05 24.73
CA ALA A 207 -16.66 10.40 25.77
C ALA A 207 -16.09 11.48 26.68
N ALA A 208 -16.38 11.42 27.99
CA ALA A 208 -15.66 12.23 28.95
C ALA A 208 -14.18 11.87 28.86
N ALA A 209 -13.29 12.86 28.82
CA ALA A 209 -11.84 12.67 28.68
C ALA A 209 -11.23 11.78 29.79
N GLU A 210 -11.95 11.57 30.89
CA GLU A 210 -11.56 10.75 32.04
C GLU A 210 -11.80 9.25 31.86
N GLU A 211 -12.70 8.80 30.96
CA GLU A 211 -12.91 7.37 30.68
C GLU A 211 -11.83 6.75 29.78
N LEU A 212 -10.94 7.58 29.26
CA LEU A 212 -9.84 7.16 28.37
C LEU A 212 -8.58 6.72 29.13
N ALA A 213 -8.57 6.73 30.46
CA ALA A 213 -7.34 6.67 31.26
C ALA A 213 -6.83 5.27 31.53
N ASP A 214 -7.58 4.19 31.31
CA ASP A 214 -7.13 2.84 31.69
C ASP A 214 -7.41 1.81 30.59
N ASN A 215 -6.44 1.62 29.69
CA ASN A 215 -6.25 0.48 28.77
C ASN A 215 -7.42 0.02 27.91
N GLY A 216 -8.54 0.70 27.85
CA GLY A 216 -9.72 0.23 27.17
C GLY A 216 -10.57 1.33 26.57
N HIS A 217 -10.26 1.78 25.36
CA HIS A 217 -11.27 2.46 24.55
C HIS A 217 -12.39 1.47 24.25
N SER A 218 -13.57 1.70 24.83
CA SER A 218 -14.72 0.80 24.68
C SER A 218 -15.30 0.85 23.27
N ARG A 219 -15.70 -0.30 22.74
CA ARG A 219 -16.49 -0.40 21.49
C ARG A 219 -17.78 0.38 21.54
N GLU A 220 -18.33 0.57 22.73
CA GLU A 220 -19.58 1.30 22.99
C GLU A 220 -19.52 2.75 22.54
N GLN A 221 -18.31 3.30 22.31
CA GLN A 221 -18.10 4.66 21.83
C GLN A 221 -18.33 4.84 20.33
N TYR A 222 -18.44 3.75 19.54
CA TYR A 222 -18.56 3.82 18.09
C TYR A 222 -19.76 3.05 17.57
N ASN A 223 -20.50 3.66 16.67
CA ASN A 223 -21.58 3.01 15.94
C ASN A 223 -20.98 2.22 14.76
N LEU A 224 -20.72 0.93 14.96
CA LEU A 224 -20.14 0.05 13.94
C LEU A 224 -21.05 -0.16 12.71
N ALA A 225 -22.30 0.31 12.74
CA ALA A 225 -23.19 0.33 11.58
C ALA A 225 -23.01 1.60 10.72
N ARG A 226 -22.27 2.60 11.18
CA ARG A 226 -22.07 3.88 10.48
C ARG A 226 -20.58 4.19 10.36
N LEU A 227 -20.08 4.11 9.14
CA LEU A 227 -18.70 4.51 8.85
C LEU A 227 -18.59 6.04 8.80
N ASN A 228 -17.37 6.55 8.96
CA ASN A 228 -17.09 7.97 8.90
C ASN A 228 -16.44 8.35 7.56
N PRO A 229 -17.16 8.93 6.61
CA PRO A 229 -16.60 9.30 5.31
C PRO A 229 -15.37 10.20 5.40
N THR A 230 -15.32 11.13 6.36
CA THR A 230 -14.19 12.05 6.53
C THR A 230 -12.88 11.31 6.80
N TYR A 231 -12.92 10.22 7.58
CA TYR A 231 -11.76 9.37 7.81
C TYR A 231 -11.25 8.75 6.49
N PHE A 232 -12.15 8.14 5.73
CA PHE A 232 -11.78 7.47 4.48
C PHE A 232 -11.33 8.46 3.39
N GLN A 233 -11.92 9.65 3.32
CA GLN A 233 -11.47 10.73 2.43
C GLN A 233 -10.02 11.14 2.74
N HIS A 234 -9.65 11.16 4.01
CA HIS A 234 -8.27 11.44 4.42
C HIS A 234 -7.31 10.30 3.99
N VAL A 235 -7.68 9.04 4.22
CA VAL A 235 -6.91 7.88 3.74
C VAL A 235 -6.74 7.90 2.22
N GLU A 236 -7.80 8.23 1.48
CA GLU A 236 -7.77 8.38 0.01
C GLU A 236 -6.76 9.42 -0.44
N LYS A 237 -6.70 10.58 0.25
CA LYS A 237 -5.69 11.62 0.00
C LYS A 237 -4.27 11.05 0.15
N CYS A 238 -4.01 10.26 1.19
CA CYS A 238 -2.72 9.63 1.42
C CYS A 238 -2.38 8.59 0.34
N ILE A 239 -3.34 7.73 -0.05
CA ILE A 239 -3.17 6.74 -1.13
C ILE A 239 -2.91 7.43 -2.47
N GLN A 240 -3.61 8.53 -2.78
CA GLN A 240 -3.37 9.32 -3.98
C GLN A 240 -1.96 9.94 -3.98
N ALA A 241 -1.50 10.47 -2.84
CA ALA A 241 -0.15 11.02 -2.72
C ALA A 241 0.94 9.96 -2.94
N LEU A 242 0.73 8.72 -2.48
CA LEU A 242 1.60 7.58 -2.79
C LEU A 242 1.55 7.23 -4.28
N LEU A 243 0.36 7.22 -4.88
CA LEU A 243 0.17 6.98 -6.31
C LEU A 243 0.94 7.98 -7.17
N ASP A 244 0.82 9.26 -6.85
CA ASP A 244 1.51 10.36 -7.54
C ASP A 244 3.05 10.26 -7.39
N ALA A 245 3.51 9.65 -6.30
CA ALA A 245 4.93 9.35 -6.06
C ALA A 245 5.39 8.02 -6.70
N GLY A 246 4.51 7.27 -7.35
CA GLY A 246 4.82 5.95 -7.93
C GLY A 246 4.98 4.83 -6.88
N ILE A 247 4.43 5.00 -5.68
CA ILE A 247 4.58 4.09 -4.55
C ILE A 247 3.31 3.25 -4.37
N GLN A 248 3.48 1.93 -4.20
CA GLN A 248 2.38 1.01 -3.92
C GLN A 248 1.93 1.13 -2.45
N ALA A 249 0.61 1.17 -2.23
CA ALA A 249 -0.01 1.18 -0.92
C ALA A 249 -0.48 -0.24 -0.57
N ASP A 250 0.26 -0.93 0.30
CA ASP A 250 -0.10 -2.24 0.85
C ASP A 250 -0.98 -2.00 2.10
N VAL A 251 -2.29 -1.98 1.87
CA VAL A 251 -3.31 -1.55 2.84
C VAL A 251 -3.68 -2.71 3.75
N ILE A 252 -3.30 -2.60 5.03
CA ILE A 252 -3.60 -3.56 6.08
C ILE A 252 -5.00 -3.30 6.62
N LEU A 253 -5.92 -4.25 6.39
CA LEU A 253 -7.33 -4.11 6.73
C LEU A 253 -7.60 -4.37 8.22
N PHE A 254 -6.94 -5.36 8.84
CA PHE A 254 -7.03 -5.66 10.28
C PHE A 254 -5.66 -5.81 10.93
N HIS A 255 -5.58 -5.55 12.24
CA HIS A 255 -4.38 -5.77 13.03
C HIS A 255 -4.72 -5.93 14.54
N PRO A 256 -3.83 -6.51 15.38
CA PRO A 256 -4.10 -6.74 16.79
C PRO A 256 -3.95 -5.50 17.69
N TYR A 257 -3.36 -4.41 17.18
CA TYR A 257 -2.92 -3.25 17.99
C TYR A 257 -4.01 -2.24 18.30
N ASP A 258 -5.19 -2.40 17.71
CA ASP A 258 -6.32 -1.52 17.92
C ASP A 258 -6.70 -1.41 19.41
N ALA A 259 -6.92 -0.18 19.86
CA ALA A 259 -7.34 0.13 21.23
C ALA A 259 -8.85 0.47 21.34
N TRP A 260 -9.57 0.56 20.23
CA TRP A 260 -10.97 1.01 20.17
C TRP A 260 -11.97 -0.12 19.92
N GLY A 261 -11.50 -1.36 19.84
CA GLY A 261 -12.32 -2.57 19.67
C GLY A 261 -12.64 -2.94 18.22
N PHE A 262 -12.07 -2.27 17.22
CA PHE A 262 -12.31 -2.56 15.80
C PHE A 262 -11.80 -3.94 15.39
N LYS A 263 -10.71 -4.43 16.00
CA LYS A 263 -10.21 -5.81 15.79
C LYS A 263 -11.21 -6.90 16.19
N SER A 264 -12.24 -6.55 16.95
CA SER A 264 -13.22 -7.49 17.48
C SER A 264 -14.65 -7.10 17.15
N MET A 265 -14.87 -6.40 16.05
CA MET A 265 -16.20 -6.17 15.48
C MET A 265 -16.88 -7.52 15.16
N GLY A 266 -18.18 -7.56 15.21
CA GLY A 266 -18.97 -8.73 14.79
C GLY A 266 -19.03 -8.87 13.27
N GLN A 267 -19.48 -10.02 12.80
CA GLN A 267 -19.48 -10.39 11.38
C GLN A 267 -20.10 -9.32 10.46
N GLU A 268 -21.26 -8.78 10.80
CA GLU A 268 -21.93 -7.78 9.96
C GLU A 268 -21.11 -6.49 9.82
N ALA A 269 -20.46 -6.05 10.91
CA ALA A 269 -19.63 -4.86 10.89
C ALA A 269 -18.33 -5.09 10.11
N ASP A 270 -17.69 -6.26 10.29
CA ASP A 270 -16.51 -6.66 9.52
C ASP A 270 -16.81 -6.65 8.02
N ASP A 271 -17.89 -7.31 7.61
CA ASP A 271 -18.26 -7.46 6.20
C ASP A 271 -18.60 -6.11 5.57
N ARG A 272 -19.32 -5.25 6.28
CA ARG A 272 -19.65 -3.88 5.85
C ARG A 272 -18.39 -3.04 5.69
N TYR A 273 -17.52 -3.06 6.68
CA TYR A 273 -16.25 -2.35 6.66
C TYR A 273 -15.40 -2.77 5.45
N LEU A 274 -15.24 -4.07 5.22
CA LEU A 274 -14.47 -4.59 4.08
C LEU A 274 -15.07 -4.16 2.75
N ARG A 275 -16.37 -4.34 2.54
CA ARG A 275 -17.05 -3.94 1.29
C ARG A 275 -16.94 -2.44 1.04
N TYR A 276 -17.10 -1.64 2.08
CA TYR A 276 -16.97 -0.19 1.99
C TYR A 276 -15.53 0.25 1.65
N ALA A 277 -14.54 -0.33 2.33
CA ALA A 277 -13.13 -0.05 2.06
C ALA A 277 -12.75 -0.42 0.61
N VAL A 278 -13.19 -1.59 0.14
CA VAL A 278 -12.92 -2.03 -1.24
C VAL A 278 -13.62 -1.15 -2.27
N ALA A 279 -14.90 -0.80 -2.06
CA ALA A 279 -15.63 0.09 -2.96
C ALA A 279 -14.95 1.46 -3.11
N ARG A 280 -14.35 1.97 -2.02
CA ARG A 280 -13.65 3.26 -2.03
C ARG A 280 -12.27 3.22 -2.67
N LEU A 281 -11.51 2.16 -2.42
CA LEU A 281 -10.06 2.15 -2.66
C LEU A 281 -9.62 1.29 -3.84
N SER A 282 -10.39 0.30 -4.28
CA SER A 282 -9.97 -0.66 -5.31
C SER A 282 -9.66 -0.03 -6.67
N ALA A 283 -10.29 1.11 -7.00
CA ALA A 283 -10.03 1.82 -8.25
C ALA A 283 -8.63 2.45 -8.32
N TYR A 284 -7.97 2.68 -7.19
CA TYR A 284 -6.58 3.15 -7.17
C TYR A 284 -5.64 2.02 -7.59
N ARG A 285 -4.88 2.21 -8.68
CA ARG A 285 -4.01 1.17 -9.26
C ARG A 285 -2.84 0.75 -8.37
N ASN A 286 -2.48 1.56 -7.38
CA ASN A 286 -1.39 1.30 -6.44
C ASN A 286 -1.82 0.59 -5.16
N VAL A 287 -3.09 0.22 -5.00
CA VAL A 287 -3.59 -0.48 -3.80
C VAL A 287 -3.32 -1.98 -3.88
N TRP A 288 -2.76 -2.53 -2.81
CA TRP A 288 -2.67 -3.95 -2.49
C TRP A 288 -3.47 -4.21 -1.21
N TRP A 289 -3.99 -5.41 -1.05
CA TRP A 289 -4.78 -5.79 0.12
C TRP A 289 -3.99 -6.72 1.04
N SER A 290 -3.59 -6.26 2.21
CA SER A 290 -3.16 -7.11 3.32
C SER A 290 -4.36 -7.33 4.24
N ILE A 291 -4.92 -8.55 4.24
CA ILE A 291 -6.15 -8.85 5.01
C ILE A 291 -5.93 -8.59 6.49
N ALA A 292 -4.76 -8.95 7.01
CA ALA A 292 -4.36 -8.56 8.36
C ALA A 292 -2.83 -8.51 8.50
N ASN A 293 -2.37 -7.66 9.42
CA ASN A 293 -1.06 -7.80 10.05
C ASN A 293 -1.20 -8.67 11.29
N GLU A 294 -0.28 -9.64 11.48
CA GLU A 294 -0.25 -10.56 12.64
C GLU A 294 -1.63 -11.15 12.96
N TYR A 295 -2.29 -11.70 11.95
CA TYR A 295 -3.67 -12.18 12.01
C TYR A 295 -3.91 -13.14 13.19
N ASP A 296 -2.93 -13.96 13.51
CA ASP A 296 -2.98 -14.98 14.58
C ASP A 296 -2.95 -14.39 16.00
N LEU A 297 -2.66 -13.10 16.14
CA LEU A 297 -2.79 -12.35 17.39
C LEU A 297 -4.19 -11.73 17.57
N VAL A 298 -5.01 -11.65 16.53
CA VAL A 298 -6.39 -11.16 16.60
C VAL A 298 -7.31 -12.28 17.09
N LYS A 299 -7.34 -12.50 18.40
CA LYS A 299 -7.99 -13.64 19.05
C LYS A 299 -9.53 -13.69 18.91
N SER A 300 -10.14 -12.59 18.50
CA SER A 300 -11.58 -12.49 18.24
C SER A 300 -12.00 -13.04 16.88
N LYS A 301 -11.06 -13.38 16.01
CA LYS A 301 -11.29 -13.91 14.65
C LYS A 301 -10.76 -15.35 14.56
N SER A 302 -11.52 -16.18 13.88
CA SER A 302 -11.18 -17.56 13.58
C SER A 302 -10.53 -17.68 12.19
N MET A 303 -9.97 -18.84 11.85
CA MET A 303 -9.45 -19.11 10.51
C MET A 303 -10.53 -18.98 9.44
N SER A 304 -11.77 -19.38 9.73
CA SER A 304 -12.90 -19.22 8.81
C SER A 304 -13.29 -17.77 8.56
N ASP A 305 -13.04 -16.87 9.54
CA ASP A 305 -13.25 -15.44 9.33
C ASP A 305 -12.21 -14.88 8.35
N TRP A 306 -10.92 -15.27 8.49
CA TRP A 306 -9.87 -14.85 7.56
C TRP A 306 -10.15 -15.33 6.13
N ASP A 307 -10.57 -16.58 5.97
CA ASP A 307 -10.97 -17.14 4.67
C ASP A 307 -12.19 -16.39 4.08
N ARG A 308 -13.14 -16.00 4.91
CA ARG A 308 -14.31 -15.19 4.52
C ARG A 308 -13.89 -13.78 4.08
N PHE A 309 -12.98 -13.13 4.82
CA PHE A 309 -12.49 -11.79 4.49
C PHE A 309 -11.77 -11.76 3.14
N PHE A 310 -10.93 -12.73 2.86
CA PHE A 310 -10.32 -12.89 1.54
C PHE A 310 -11.36 -12.96 0.43
N ARG A 311 -12.40 -13.78 0.62
CA ARG A 311 -13.47 -13.92 -0.38
C ARG A 311 -14.26 -12.64 -0.57
N ILE A 312 -14.61 -11.95 0.51
CA ILE A 312 -15.29 -10.65 0.43
C ILE A 312 -14.44 -9.64 -0.36
N VAL A 313 -13.17 -9.52 -0.07
CA VAL A 313 -12.26 -8.62 -0.81
C VAL A 313 -12.16 -9.04 -2.26
N GLN A 314 -12.00 -10.33 -2.56
CA GLN A 314 -11.89 -10.85 -3.92
C GLN A 314 -13.17 -10.61 -4.74
N GLU A 315 -14.34 -10.82 -4.15
CA GLU A 315 -15.65 -10.65 -4.80
C GLU A 315 -16.03 -9.18 -5.00
N SER A 316 -15.57 -8.31 -4.09
CA SER A 316 -15.89 -6.88 -4.12
C SER A 316 -14.92 -6.05 -4.97
N ASP A 317 -13.75 -6.59 -5.30
CA ASP A 317 -12.69 -5.92 -6.07
C ASP A 317 -12.72 -6.35 -7.54
N PRO A 318 -13.29 -5.53 -8.45
CA PRO A 318 -13.40 -5.89 -9.87
C PRO A 318 -12.05 -5.86 -10.62
N TYR A 319 -10.99 -5.38 -9.99
CA TYR A 319 -9.66 -5.21 -10.60
C TYR A 319 -8.67 -6.31 -10.21
N ALA A 320 -9.08 -7.25 -9.34
CA ALA A 320 -8.26 -8.35 -8.85
C ALA A 320 -6.90 -7.90 -8.27
N ARG A 321 -6.89 -6.81 -7.49
CA ARG A 321 -5.68 -6.30 -6.81
C ARG A 321 -5.00 -7.39 -5.99
N LEU A 322 -3.70 -7.26 -5.76
CA LEU A 322 -2.92 -8.21 -4.97
C LEU A 322 -3.48 -8.37 -3.55
N ARG A 323 -3.49 -9.60 -3.05
CA ARG A 323 -4.07 -9.98 -1.75
C ARG A 323 -3.16 -10.92 -0.99
N SER A 324 -2.87 -10.57 0.26
CA SER A 324 -2.07 -11.37 1.19
C SER A 324 -2.60 -11.31 2.61
N ILE A 325 -1.98 -12.08 3.51
CA ILE A 325 -2.19 -11.99 4.96
C ILE A 325 -0.86 -12.26 5.65
N HIS A 326 -0.61 -11.56 6.75
CA HIS A 326 0.65 -11.59 7.47
C HIS A 326 0.47 -12.19 8.87
N HIS A 327 1.35 -13.11 9.26
CA HIS A 327 1.32 -13.81 10.54
C HIS A 327 2.35 -13.27 11.53
N SER A 328 2.18 -13.59 12.81
CA SER A 328 3.21 -13.42 13.85
C SER A 328 3.93 -14.74 14.17
N LYS A 329 3.15 -15.81 14.40
CA LYS A 329 3.68 -17.12 14.80
C LYS A 329 3.14 -18.28 14.00
N VAL A 330 1.88 -18.17 13.53
CA VAL A 330 1.19 -19.24 12.82
C VAL A 330 1.07 -18.86 11.36
N VAL A 331 1.87 -19.52 10.52
CA VAL A 331 1.87 -19.28 9.07
C VAL A 331 0.50 -19.66 8.50
N TYR A 332 -0.09 -18.75 7.72
CA TYR A 332 -1.31 -19.02 6.99
C TYR A 332 -1.03 -19.94 5.79
N ASP A 333 -2.01 -20.70 5.38
CA ASP A 333 -1.90 -21.51 4.16
C ASP A 333 -1.99 -20.62 2.91
N HIS A 334 -0.85 -20.16 2.43
CA HIS A 334 -0.77 -19.30 1.25
C HIS A 334 -1.02 -20.03 -0.07
N SER A 335 -1.18 -21.37 -0.09
CA SER A 335 -1.57 -22.10 -1.29
C SER A 335 -3.02 -21.82 -1.71
N LYS A 336 -3.85 -21.31 -0.78
CA LYS A 336 -5.28 -21.01 -1.01
C LYS A 336 -5.47 -20.07 -2.22
N PRO A 337 -6.50 -20.31 -3.07
CA PRO A 337 -6.63 -19.64 -4.37
C PRO A 337 -6.90 -18.13 -4.29
N TRP A 338 -7.38 -17.64 -3.16
CA TRP A 338 -7.62 -16.21 -2.94
C TRP A 338 -6.36 -15.43 -2.54
N CYS A 339 -5.29 -16.09 -2.10
CA CYS A 339 -4.00 -15.44 -1.91
C CYS A 339 -3.30 -15.26 -3.26
N THR A 340 -2.79 -14.07 -3.55
CA THR A 340 -2.00 -13.81 -4.76
C THR A 340 -0.51 -13.98 -4.51
N HIS A 341 -0.05 -13.70 -3.29
CA HIS A 341 1.33 -13.84 -2.84
C HIS A 341 1.36 -14.16 -1.34
N ALA A 342 2.46 -14.69 -0.86
CA ALA A 342 2.69 -14.92 0.56
C ALA A 342 3.32 -13.68 1.21
N SER A 343 2.85 -13.33 2.42
CA SER A 343 3.40 -12.28 3.26
C SER A 343 3.83 -12.90 4.60
N LEU A 344 5.12 -12.79 4.95
CA LEU A 344 5.72 -13.51 6.06
C LEU A 344 6.40 -12.59 7.07
N GLN A 345 6.28 -12.94 8.37
CA GLN A 345 7.03 -12.33 9.46
C GLN A 345 8.15 -13.29 9.93
N GLU A 346 9.21 -13.34 9.19
CA GLU A 346 10.41 -14.11 9.52
C GLU A 346 11.58 -13.68 8.62
N TYR A 347 12.75 -14.25 8.85
CA TYR A 347 13.98 -13.99 8.09
C TYR A 347 14.80 -15.26 7.80
N ASP A 348 14.16 -16.43 7.87
CA ASP A 348 14.75 -17.70 7.47
C ASP A 348 14.57 -17.88 5.95
N PHE A 349 15.44 -17.23 5.19
CA PHE A 349 15.39 -17.25 3.72
C PHE A 349 15.76 -18.61 3.12
N ASP A 350 16.41 -19.50 3.87
CA ASP A 350 16.80 -20.84 3.40
C ASP A 350 15.58 -21.74 3.15
N LYS A 351 14.45 -21.42 3.79
CA LYS A 351 13.16 -22.08 3.52
C LYS A 351 12.43 -21.57 2.27
N SER A 352 12.96 -20.55 1.61
CA SER A 352 12.24 -19.92 0.49
C SER A 352 11.99 -20.87 -0.67
N ALA A 353 12.94 -21.71 -1.02
CA ALA A 353 12.79 -22.67 -2.12
C ALA A 353 11.67 -23.70 -1.85
N GLU A 354 11.60 -24.25 -0.64
CA GLU A 354 10.54 -25.15 -0.20
C GLU A 354 9.16 -24.45 -0.25
N ARG A 355 9.08 -23.24 0.23
CA ARG A 355 7.84 -22.45 0.26
C ARG A 355 7.37 -22.03 -1.12
N LEU A 356 8.28 -21.60 -1.99
CA LEU A 356 7.97 -21.29 -3.40
C LEU A 356 7.38 -22.53 -4.09
N ALA A 357 7.96 -23.71 -3.86
CA ALA A 357 7.45 -24.96 -4.40
C ALA A 357 6.08 -25.34 -3.80
N ALA A 358 5.90 -25.17 -2.49
CA ALA A 358 4.66 -25.53 -1.79
C ALA A 358 3.48 -24.63 -2.14
N TRP A 359 3.69 -23.32 -2.25
CA TRP A 359 2.62 -22.35 -2.47
C TRP A 359 2.45 -21.93 -3.92
N ASN A 360 3.49 -22.09 -4.73
CA ASN A 360 3.52 -21.71 -6.14
C ASN A 360 3.15 -20.23 -6.38
N LYS A 361 3.70 -19.33 -5.56
CA LYS A 361 3.38 -17.89 -5.54
C LYS A 361 4.60 -17.07 -5.14
N PRO A 362 4.66 -15.78 -5.52
CA PRO A 362 5.67 -14.86 -5.00
C PRO A 362 5.65 -14.82 -3.48
N ILE A 363 6.81 -14.60 -2.87
CA ILE A 363 6.97 -14.47 -1.41
C ILE A 363 7.58 -13.12 -1.08
N LEU A 364 6.91 -12.38 -0.19
CA LEU A 364 7.44 -11.21 0.49
C LEU A 364 7.63 -11.53 1.97
N TYR A 365 8.85 -11.37 2.45
CA TYR A 365 9.15 -11.31 3.87
C TYR A 365 8.86 -9.88 4.33
N ASP A 366 7.61 -9.61 4.67
CA ASP A 366 7.09 -8.26 4.94
C ASP A 366 7.47 -7.73 6.31
N GLU A 367 7.98 -8.58 7.19
CA GLU A 367 8.57 -8.17 8.46
C GLU A 367 9.78 -9.07 8.79
N ILE A 368 10.95 -8.53 8.52
CA ILE A 368 12.25 -9.19 8.73
C ILE A 368 12.97 -8.64 9.97
N GLN A 369 12.24 -8.18 10.98
CA GLN A 369 12.71 -7.30 12.06
C GLN A 369 13.09 -5.90 11.56
N TYR A 370 13.48 -5.00 12.46
CA TYR A 370 13.63 -3.58 12.16
C TYR A 370 15.04 -3.08 12.50
N GLU A 371 15.60 -2.26 11.62
CA GLU A 371 16.78 -1.46 11.94
C GLU A 371 16.41 -0.47 13.04
N GLY A 372 17.30 -0.24 14.03
CA GLY A 372 16.95 0.70 15.07
C GLY A 372 17.73 0.57 16.38
N ASN A 373 17.14 1.13 17.44
CA ASN A 373 17.80 1.19 18.76
C ASN A 373 16.86 0.98 19.95
N ILE A 374 15.63 0.51 19.73
CA ILE A 374 14.75 0.19 20.86
C ILE A 374 15.25 -1.03 21.63
N ALA A 375 14.86 -1.16 22.90
CA ALA A 375 15.30 -2.27 23.75
C ALA A 375 14.74 -3.65 23.33
N ARG A 376 13.77 -3.70 22.43
CA ARG A 376 13.17 -4.93 21.92
C ARG A 376 14.02 -5.52 20.81
N ARG A 377 14.41 -6.80 20.92
CA ARG A 377 15.29 -7.48 19.96
C ARG A 377 14.83 -7.41 18.51
N TRP A 378 13.54 -7.32 18.27
CA TRP A 378 12.98 -7.23 16.92
C TRP A 378 13.18 -5.83 16.27
N GLY A 379 13.56 -4.80 17.05
CA GLY A 379 13.66 -3.41 16.59
C GLY A 379 15.02 -2.76 16.91
N ASN A 380 16.11 -3.52 16.85
CA ASN A 380 17.46 -3.01 17.08
C ASN A 380 18.52 -3.72 16.21
N LEU A 381 18.14 -4.06 14.98
CA LEU A 381 19.11 -4.53 14.00
C LEU A 381 20.09 -3.42 13.63
N SER A 382 21.32 -3.80 13.31
CA SER A 382 22.24 -2.89 12.66
C SER A 382 21.85 -2.66 11.18
N PRO A 383 22.27 -1.55 10.57
CA PRO A 383 22.05 -1.31 9.14
C PRO A 383 22.73 -2.37 8.25
N GLU A 384 23.86 -2.95 8.69
CA GLU A 384 24.55 -4.05 7.99
C GLU A 384 23.68 -5.30 7.93
N GLU A 385 23.08 -5.68 9.07
CA GLU A 385 22.18 -6.83 9.16
C GLU A 385 20.94 -6.61 8.30
N MET A 386 20.33 -5.42 8.32
CA MET A 386 19.18 -5.09 7.48
C MET A 386 19.55 -5.18 5.99
N THR A 387 20.68 -4.61 5.59
CA THR A 387 21.18 -4.67 4.20
C THR A 387 21.42 -6.12 3.78
N TRP A 388 22.08 -6.93 4.64
CA TRP A 388 22.33 -8.34 4.39
C TRP A 388 21.03 -9.12 4.16
N ARG A 389 19.97 -8.89 4.92
CA ARG A 389 18.67 -9.58 4.78
C ARG A 389 18.03 -9.30 3.42
N PHE A 390 18.12 -8.09 2.90
CA PHE A 390 17.65 -7.78 1.54
C PHE A 390 18.42 -8.54 0.46
N TRP A 391 19.74 -8.58 0.55
CA TRP A 391 20.55 -9.35 -0.39
C TRP A 391 20.23 -10.85 -0.31
N ARG A 392 20.09 -11.38 0.89
CA ARG A 392 19.69 -12.78 1.11
C ARG A 392 18.32 -13.09 0.51
N ALA A 393 17.34 -12.21 0.65
CA ALA A 393 16.04 -12.38 0.03
C ALA A 393 16.17 -12.49 -1.50
N ILE A 394 16.85 -11.54 -2.13
CA ILE A 394 16.99 -11.50 -3.59
C ILE A 394 17.71 -12.75 -4.14
N VAL A 395 18.80 -13.20 -3.52
CA VAL A 395 19.51 -14.40 -3.99
C VAL A 395 18.79 -15.71 -3.67
N ASN A 396 17.74 -15.67 -2.85
CA ASN A 396 16.81 -16.78 -2.64
C ASN A 396 15.53 -16.67 -3.52
N GLY A 397 15.48 -15.73 -4.46
CA GLY A 397 14.36 -15.58 -5.40
C GLY A 397 13.08 -15.02 -4.77
N VAL A 398 13.20 -14.30 -3.65
CA VAL A 398 12.11 -13.72 -2.87
C VAL A 398 12.39 -12.26 -2.54
N TYR A 399 11.47 -11.58 -1.86
CA TYR A 399 11.57 -10.16 -1.57
C TYR A 399 11.46 -9.89 -0.06
N ALA A 400 11.92 -8.72 0.37
CA ALA A 400 11.87 -8.28 1.75
C ALA A 400 11.30 -6.86 1.87
N THR A 401 10.73 -6.53 3.03
CA THR A 401 10.25 -5.21 3.38
C THR A 401 11.04 -4.66 4.56
N HIS A 402 11.51 -3.44 4.42
CA HIS A 402 12.24 -2.69 5.44
C HIS A 402 11.33 -2.25 6.59
N GLY A 403 11.90 -2.10 7.77
CA GLY A 403 11.29 -1.44 8.90
C GLY A 403 12.36 -0.78 9.76
N GLU A 404 11.97 0.30 10.45
CA GLU A 404 12.89 1.05 11.29
C GLU A 404 12.24 1.52 12.59
N THR A 405 13.01 1.51 13.67
CA THR A 405 12.56 1.85 15.03
C THR A 405 13.62 2.62 15.82
N TYR A 406 14.28 3.60 15.20
CA TYR A 406 15.08 4.54 15.96
C TYR A 406 14.20 5.44 16.83
N ILE A 407 14.54 5.52 18.12
CA ILE A 407 13.84 6.40 19.07
C ILE A 407 14.20 7.85 18.71
N SER A 408 13.18 8.62 18.41
CA SER A 408 13.33 10.07 18.18
C SER A 408 13.50 10.82 19.51
N THR A 409 14.37 11.83 19.52
CA THR A 409 14.59 12.71 20.67
C THR A 409 13.58 13.86 20.75
N ASP A 410 12.82 14.10 19.69
CA ASP A 410 11.82 15.18 19.59
C ASP A 410 10.38 14.72 19.91
N GLY A 411 10.22 13.44 20.28
CA GLY A 411 8.93 12.86 20.64
C GLY A 411 8.07 12.43 19.46
N ASN A 412 8.59 12.48 18.25
CA ASN A 412 7.94 11.93 17.07
C ASN A 412 7.87 10.39 17.14
N PRO A 413 6.89 9.75 16.49
CA PRO A 413 6.86 8.30 16.39
C PRO A 413 8.09 7.77 15.64
N VAL A 414 8.42 6.51 15.88
CA VAL A 414 9.44 5.80 15.10
C VAL A 414 8.97 5.65 13.64
N TRP A 415 9.91 5.49 12.72
CA TRP A 415 9.62 5.39 11.28
C TRP A 415 8.53 4.35 10.93
N SER A 416 8.55 3.18 11.58
CA SER A 416 7.55 2.13 11.33
C SER A 416 6.10 2.55 11.67
N ASP A 417 5.93 3.63 12.40
CA ASP A 417 4.61 4.24 12.65
C ASP A 417 4.30 5.42 11.72
N ALA A 418 5.25 5.99 11.10
CA ALA A 418 5.35 7.13 10.20
C ALA A 418 6.13 8.27 10.85
N GLY A 419 6.92 8.98 10.08
CA GLY A 419 7.76 10.07 10.59
C GLY A 419 9.05 10.23 9.80
N GLU A 420 10.16 10.30 10.51
CA GLU A 420 11.47 10.54 9.93
C GLU A 420 12.32 9.27 9.88
N LEU A 421 13.01 9.07 8.76
CA LEU A 421 13.93 7.95 8.54
C LEU A 421 15.32 8.34 9.04
N HIS A 422 15.91 7.53 9.90
CA HIS A 422 17.23 7.78 10.50
C HIS A 422 18.28 6.73 10.12
N GLY A 423 17.83 5.54 9.72
CA GLY A 423 18.70 4.41 9.39
C GLY A 423 19.51 4.62 8.12
N THR A 424 20.56 3.85 7.99
CA THR A 424 21.45 3.94 6.83
C THR A 424 21.32 2.78 5.85
N SER A 425 20.54 1.76 6.17
CA SER A 425 20.29 0.63 5.25
C SER A 425 19.44 1.04 4.04
N ALA A 426 18.54 2.02 4.18
CA ALA A 426 17.64 2.45 3.11
C ALA A 426 18.38 2.83 1.81
N ALA A 427 19.49 3.57 1.91
CA ALA A 427 20.31 3.91 0.74
C ALA A 427 20.91 2.67 0.06
N ARG A 428 21.30 1.66 0.82
CA ARG A 428 21.89 0.40 0.34
C ARG A 428 20.84 -0.52 -0.26
N ILE A 429 19.62 -0.50 0.29
CA ILE A 429 18.46 -1.18 -0.28
C ILE A 429 18.10 -0.56 -1.63
N ASN A 430 18.08 0.77 -1.73
CA ASN A 430 17.85 1.47 -3.00
C ASN A 430 18.96 1.17 -4.03
N PHE A 431 20.22 1.07 -3.60
CA PHE A 431 21.31 0.63 -4.47
C PHE A 431 21.06 -0.75 -5.08
N LEU A 432 20.61 -1.73 -4.29
CA LEU A 432 20.24 -3.06 -4.77
C LEU A 432 19.05 -3.00 -5.74
N SER A 433 18.01 -2.21 -5.42
CA SER A 433 16.86 -1.97 -6.31
C SER A 433 17.32 -1.46 -7.68
N LYS A 434 18.15 -0.43 -7.70
CA LYS A 434 18.70 0.15 -8.94
C LYS A 434 19.61 -0.80 -9.72
N LEU A 435 20.28 -1.71 -9.03
CA LEU A 435 21.08 -2.75 -9.67
C LEU A 435 20.17 -3.73 -10.44
N LEU A 436 19.08 -4.19 -9.82
CA LEU A 436 18.13 -5.09 -10.48
C LEU A 436 17.39 -4.42 -11.64
N GLU A 437 16.92 -3.19 -11.46
CA GLU A 437 16.27 -2.41 -12.53
C GLU A 437 17.19 -2.28 -13.77
N ARG A 438 18.47 -1.95 -13.56
CA ARG A 438 19.43 -1.78 -14.64
C ARG A 438 19.83 -3.09 -15.33
N SER A 439 19.74 -4.21 -14.63
CA SER A 439 20.08 -5.52 -15.19
C SER A 439 19.08 -6.00 -16.27
N GLY A 440 17.88 -5.39 -16.32
CA GLY A 440 16.82 -5.77 -17.27
C GLY A 440 16.20 -7.13 -16.97
N THR A 441 16.48 -7.74 -15.81
CA THR A 441 15.87 -9.03 -15.44
C THR A 441 14.38 -8.86 -15.14
N THR A 442 13.60 -9.91 -15.44
CA THR A 442 12.18 -9.99 -15.05
C THR A 442 11.99 -10.61 -13.67
N GLY A 443 13.08 -11.07 -13.05
CA GLY A 443 13.13 -11.70 -11.75
C GLY A 443 14.31 -12.69 -11.69
N LEU A 444 14.71 -13.05 -10.48
CA LEU A 444 15.80 -13.97 -10.24
C LEU A 444 15.28 -15.19 -9.48
N MET A 445 15.65 -16.37 -9.94
CA MET A 445 15.33 -17.63 -9.27
C MET A 445 16.55 -18.12 -8.50
N ALA A 446 16.33 -18.58 -7.26
CA ALA A 446 17.39 -19.21 -6.50
C ALA A 446 18.01 -20.37 -7.28
N ALA A 447 19.33 -20.44 -7.30
CA ALA A 447 20.07 -21.53 -7.92
C ALA A 447 20.78 -22.38 -6.87
N ALA A 448 20.85 -23.67 -7.13
CA ALA A 448 21.55 -24.57 -6.23
C ALA A 448 23.07 -24.33 -6.36
N ASP A 449 23.68 -23.93 -5.23
CA ASP A 449 25.13 -23.91 -5.07
C ASP A 449 25.43 -24.49 -3.68
N PRO A 450 26.40 -25.40 -3.57
CA PRO A 450 26.68 -26.07 -2.29
C PRO A 450 27.29 -25.13 -1.23
N TYR A 451 27.76 -23.95 -1.59
CA TYR A 451 28.54 -23.09 -0.70
C TYR A 451 27.91 -21.71 -0.47
N TYR A 452 27.38 -21.08 -1.53
CA TYR A 452 26.90 -19.70 -1.44
C TYR A 452 25.56 -19.50 -2.12
N ALA A 453 24.71 -18.70 -1.49
CA ALA A 453 23.44 -18.34 -2.08
C ALA A 453 23.64 -17.55 -3.37
N ASN A 454 22.95 -17.97 -4.41
CA ASN A 454 22.96 -17.27 -5.68
C ASN A 454 21.60 -17.37 -6.36
N ALA A 455 21.31 -16.40 -7.22
CA ALA A 455 20.11 -16.41 -8.03
C ALA A 455 20.44 -16.09 -9.49
N ASN A 456 19.62 -16.58 -10.39
CA ASN A 456 19.83 -16.36 -11.81
C ASN A 456 18.54 -16.14 -12.60
N ASN A 457 18.73 -15.55 -13.78
CA ASN A 457 17.85 -15.64 -14.93
C ASN A 457 18.62 -16.44 -15.98
N PRO A 458 18.32 -17.76 -16.14
CA PRO A 458 19.20 -18.68 -16.86
C PRO A 458 19.57 -18.18 -18.26
N GLY A 459 20.88 -18.19 -18.55
CA GLY A 459 21.43 -17.73 -19.82
C GLY A 459 21.51 -16.23 -20.02
N ALA A 460 21.03 -15.42 -19.08
CA ALA A 460 21.07 -13.97 -19.16
C ALA A 460 21.86 -13.32 -18.01
N LEU A 461 21.63 -13.75 -16.78
CA LEU A 461 22.18 -13.11 -15.57
C LEU A 461 22.42 -14.13 -14.46
N TYR A 462 23.51 -13.98 -13.71
CA TYR A 462 23.84 -14.75 -12.51
C TYR A 462 24.37 -13.80 -11.43
N LEU A 463 23.74 -13.83 -10.22
CA LEU A 463 24.12 -13.02 -9.07
C LEU A 463 24.55 -13.94 -7.93
N TYR A 464 25.80 -13.84 -7.51
CA TYR A 464 26.37 -14.53 -6.36
C TYR A 464 26.57 -13.56 -5.21
N TYR A 465 26.21 -13.98 -4.00
CA TYR A 465 26.37 -13.20 -2.78
C TYR A 465 27.08 -14.03 -1.71
N PHE A 466 28.17 -13.51 -1.14
CA PHE A 466 29.06 -14.25 -0.26
C PHE A 466 28.77 -14.08 1.24
N ASP A 467 27.67 -13.43 1.59
CA ASP A 467 27.27 -13.21 2.98
C ASP A 467 28.39 -12.59 3.84
N TYR A 468 28.52 -13.04 5.07
CA TYR A 468 29.57 -12.62 6.00
C TYR A 468 30.92 -13.32 5.76
N HIS A 469 31.07 -14.08 4.66
CA HIS A 469 32.29 -14.79 4.34
C HIS A 469 33.31 -13.92 3.60
N CYS A 470 34.58 -14.05 3.99
CA CYS A 470 35.69 -13.33 3.40
C CYS A 470 36.36 -14.17 2.28
N VAL A 471 35.67 -14.30 1.14
CA VAL A 471 36.13 -15.14 0.04
C VAL A 471 37.22 -14.42 -0.75
N GLY A 472 38.41 -15.03 -0.80
CA GLY A 472 39.56 -14.49 -1.56
C GLY A 472 39.60 -14.96 -3.02
N GLU A 473 38.90 -16.05 -3.34
CA GLU A 473 38.89 -16.64 -4.68
C GLU A 473 37.68 -17.60 -4.79
N TYR A 474 36.99 -17.63 -5.95
CA TYR A 474 35.89 -18.54 -6.17
C TYR A 474 35.83 -19.00 -7.65
N GLU A 475 35.46 -20.26 -7.88
CA GLU A 475 35.23 -20.83 -9.23
C GLU A 475 33.71 -20.84 -9.51
N PHE A 476 33.27 -19.98 -10.41
CA PHE A 476 31.87 -19.82 -10.78
C PHE A 476 31.47 -20.81 -11.87
N PRO A 477 30.42 -21.62 -11.66
CA PRO A 477 29.93 -22.58 -12.66
C PRO A 477 28.97 -21.90 -13.65
N LEU A 478 29.50 -21.22 -14.65
CA LEU A 478 28.71 -20.55 -15.69
C LEU A 478 28.42 -21.49 -16.88
N PRO A 479 27.42 -21.21 -17.73
CA PRO A 479 27.21 -21.88 -19.00
C PRO A 479 28.45 -21.78 -19.90
N THR A 480 28.81 -22.90 -20.54
CA THR A 480 29.98 -22.97 -21.43
C THR A 480 29.77 -22.35 -22.82
N SER A 481 28.50 -22.22 -23.25
CA SER A 481 28.12 -21.70 -24.57
C SER A 481 27.83 -20.23 -24.64
N ILE A 482 27.92 -19.52 -23.50
CA ILE A 482 27.56 -18.10 -23.37
C ILE A 482 28.73 -17.37 -22.70
N ASN A 483 29.10 -16.22 -23.24
CA ASN A 483 30.06 -15.34 -22.61
C ASN A 483 29.36 -14.29 -21.72
N PHE A 484 29.96 -14.03 -20.58
CA PHE A 484 29.49 -13.06 -19.60
C PHE A 484 30.57 -12.02 -19.31
N LYS A 485 30.14 -10.77 -19.05
CA LYS A 485 30.94 -9.79 -18.33
C LYS A 485 30.66 -9.95 -16.83
N ALA A 486 31.66 -9.67 -15.99
CA ALA A 486 31.53 -9.79 -14.55
C ALA A 486 31.72 -8.42 -13.87
N THR A 487 30.92 -8.16 -12.85
CA THR A 487 30.99 -6.96 -12.01
C THR A 487 31.09 -7.37 -10.55
N LEU A 488 32.16 -6.94 -9.89
CA LEU A 488 32.29 -7.01 -8.44
C LEU A 488 31.45 -5.92 -7.79
N ILE A 489 30.70 -6.27 -6.76
CA ILE A 489 29.81 -5.36 -6.03
C ILE A 489 30.20 -5.35 -4.57
N ASP A 490 30.36 -4.15 -4.00
CA ASP A 490 30.43 -3.92 -2.57
C ASP A 490 29.08 -3.30 -2.10
N PRO A 491 28.16 -4.09 -1.56
CA PRO A 491 26.85 -3.62 -1.11
C PRO A 491 26.91 -2.53 -0.05
N TRP A 492 27.90 -2.61 0.84
CA TRP A 492 28.01 -1.64 1.92
C TRP A 492 28.56 -0.30 1.44
N ALA A 493 29.59 -0.33 0.61
CA ALA A 493 30.15 0.88 -0.01
C ALA A 493 29.29 1.41 -1.16
N MET A 494 28.28 0.66 -1.60
CA MET A 494 27.43 0.97 -2.76
C MET A 494 28.25 1.19 -4.04
N THR A 495 29.26 0.37 -4.28
CA THR A 495 30.15 0.49 -5.43
C THR A 495 30.11 -0.75 -6.31
N THR A 496 30.36 -0.53 -7.60
CA THR A 496 30.53 -1.60 -8.60
C THR A 496 31.86 -1.40 -9.32
N SER A 497 32.57 -2.52 -9.56
CA SER A 497 33.84 -2.51 -10.28
C SER A 497 33.82 -3.60 -11.35
N PRO A 498 34.06 -3.29 -12.64
CA PRO A 498 34.13 -4.32 -13.67
C PRO A 498 35.34 -5.24 -13.43
N ILE A 499 35.12 -6.54 -13.61
CA ILE A 499 36.20 -7.53 -13.61
C ILE A 499 36.60 -7.77 -15.07
N SER A 500 37.88 -7.56 -15.39
CA SER A 500 38.39 -7.70 -16.77
C SER A 500 38.32 -9.14 -17.26
N GLY A 501 37.86 -9.34 -18.48
CA GLY A 501 37.75 -10.63 -19.13
C GLY A 501 36.36 -10.97 -19.64
N ALA A 502 36.25 -12.08 -20.36
CA ALA A 502 35.00 -12.71 -20.71
C ALA A 502 34.94 -14.07 -19.98
N PHE A 503 33.83 -14.39 -19.39
CA PHE A 503 33.67 -15.51 -18.48
C PHE A 503 32.67 -16.52 -19.07
N ALA A 504 33.05 -17.79 -19.09
CA ALA A 504 32.20 -18.91 -19.51
C ALA A 504 32.68 -20.21 -18.85
N GLY A 505 31.81 -21.17 -18.67
CA GLY A 505 32.16 -22.41 -18.00
C GLY A 505 32.68 -22.21 -16.58
N LYS A 506 33.65 -23.00 -16.16
CA LYS A 506 34.28 -22.85 -14.84
C LYS A 506 35.22 -21.65 -14.84
N SER A 507 34.79 -20.55 -14.29
CA SER A 507 35.51 -19.28 -14.29
C SER A 507 36.01 -18.93 -12.90
N LYS A 508 37.32 -18.99 -12.68
CA LYS A 508 37.94 -18.65 -11.39
C LYS A 508 38.25 -17.16 -11.31
N ILE A 509 37.81 -16.52 -10.26
CA ILE A 509 37.99 -15.08 -10.03
C ILE A 509 38.58 -14.85 -8.64
N THR A 510 39.59 -13.98 -8.56
CA THR A 510 40.12 -13.45 -7.30
C THR A 510 39.19 -12.37 -6.75
N LEU A 511 38.86 -12.47 -5.49
CA LEU A 511 37.95 -11.60 -4.75
C LEU A 511 38.69 -10.84 -3.63
N PRO A 512 38.14 -9.76 -3.09
CA PRO A 512 38.86 -8.93 -2.11
C PRO A 512 39.09 -9.57 -0.74
N GLY A 513 38.52 -10.74 -0.44
CA GLY A 513 38.59 -11.35 0.91
C GLY A 513 37.86 -10.53 1.97
N LYS A 514 36.82 -9.80 1.58
CA LYS A 514 35.95 -9.03 2.47
C LYS A 514 34.58 -9.72 2.62
N PRO A 515 33.88 -9.51 3.75
CA PRO A 515 32.50 -9.98 3.92
C PRO A 515 31.54 -9.16 3.03
N TYR A 516 30.36 -9.71 2.81
CA TYR A 516 29.21 -9.11 2.14
C TYR A 516 29.43 -8.73 0.66
N MET A 517 30.44 -9.28 0.00
CA MET A 517 30.68 -9.04 -1.42
C MET A 517 29.72 -9.80 -2.31
N ALA A 518 29.45 -9.25 -3.49
CA ALA A 518 28.67 -9.93 -4.53
C ALA A 518 29.38 -9.86 -5.90
N VAL A 519 29.06 -10.83 -6.78
CA VAL A 519 29.50 -10.82 -8.18
C VAL A 519 28.28 -11.00 -9.07
N LEU A 520 28.11 -10.07 -10.00
CA LEU A 520 27.08 -10.11 -11.02
C LEU A 520 27.69 -10.48 -12.37
N PHE A 521 27.16 -11.50 -13.00
CA PHE A 521 27.47 -11.88 -14.37
C PHE A 521 26.30 -11.52 -15.28
N GLU A 522 26.56 -10.80 -16.34
CA GLU A 522 25.58 -10.41 -17.36
C GLU A 522 26.05 -10.90 -18.73
N LYS A 523 25.15 -11.48 -19.51
CA LYS A 523 25.45 -11.91 -20.89
C LYS A 523 25.99 -10.76 -21.72
N VAL A 524 27.04 -11.05 -22.53
CA VAL A 524 27.62 -10.10 -23.49
C VAL A 524 26.82 -10.08 -24.77
#